data_ac902014acd48e8a7828aa0bd59a662f
#
_entry.id   ac902014acd48e8a7828aa0bd59a662f
#
_cell.length_a   1.000
_cell.length_b   1.000
_cell.length_c   1.000
_cell.angle_alpha   90.00
_cell.angle_beta   90.00
_cell.angle_gamma   90.00
#
_symmetry.space_group_name_H-M   'P 1'
#
loop_
_entity.id
_entity.type
_entity.pdbx_description
1 polymer ?
#
loop_
_entity_poly.entity_id
_entity_poly.type
_entity_poly.pdbx_seq_one_letter_code
_entity_poly.pdbx_strand_id
1 'polypeptide(L)'
;MRILTIGHSYCVALNRAVVREVAANSEFQVTVAAPSYFHGDLRPIQMEPEPPGSPLRLIPLGTTLSRFIHIFRYDAKALRALLQDHQFDLVHAWEEPYILAGYQIAHALKNSSARFCFRTAQSYVKSYPPPFGYFERTTLSRAQGWIAGAGLVFEAMVSKGFPKQKGRILNLAVDLSEFRPLPPAERTAVLQELGLKAPVVGFVGRLTKAKGLDVLMQAMEQIGAFRPWSLLLLGSGEYQEKVQAWAEKQGWSDRVRIKLAKHAEVPRYLGSMDLMVAPSQTMKNWREQFGRMLIEAFACGVPVVGSDSGEIPHVIGSAGRVVPEADVARWSQAISQLLDHPEERDTLRNCGLSRATQFSTATIAEQYREYYRWLATQPLK
;
A
#
# COMPACT_ATOMS: atom_id res chain seq x y z
N MET A 1 -1.87 27.57 1.99
CA MET A 1 -1.06 26.81 2.99
C MET A 1 0.13 26.17 2.28
N ARG A 2 1.36 26.43 2.76
CA ARG A 2 2.60 25.86 2.20
C ARG A 2 2.96 24.60 2.98
N ILE A 3 2.95 23.46 2.30
CA ILE A 3 3.15 22.14 2.91
C ILE A 3 4.43 21.52 2.36
N LEU A 4 5.30 21.05 3.26
CA LEU A 4 6.35 20.10 2.92
C LEU A 4 5.91 18.71 3.32
N THR A 5 5.88 17.78 2.36
CA THR A 5 5.83 16.35 2.68
C THR A 5 7.17 15.71 2.35
N ILE A 6 7.68 14.90 3.29
CA ILE A 6 9.02 14.30 3.18
C ILE A 6 8.97 12.82 3.54
N GLY A 7 9.53 11.96 2.67
CA GLY A 7 9.56 10.52 2.92
C GLY A 7 10.30 9.73 1.85
N HIS A 8 10.95 8.64 2.26
CA HIS A 8 11.65 7.75 1.33
C HIS A 8 10.68 7.07 0.34
N SER A 9 9.45 6.80 0.75
CA SER A 9 8.41 6.20 -0.10
C SER A 9 8.05 7.08 -1.31
N TYR A 10 8.29 8.37 -1.24
CA TYR A 10 8.01 9.30 -2.33
C TYR A 10 9.01 9.21 -3.51
N CYS A 11 10.03 8.36 -3.44
CA CYS A 11 10.84 8.01 -4.61
C CYS A 11 9.99 7.46 -5.75
N VAL A 12 8.90 6.77 -5.43
CA VAL A 12 7.94 6.20 -6.39
C VAL A 12 6.82 7.19 -6.67
N ALA A 13 6.58 7.50 -7.95
CA ALA A 13 5.59 8.49 -8.39
C ALA A 13 4.16 8.16 -7.94
N LEU A 14 3.81 6.87 -7.89
CA LEU A 14 2.52 6.38 -7.39
C LEU A 14 2.25 6.85 -5.95
N ASN A 15 3.25 6.81 -5.08
CA ASN A 15 3.08 7.19 -3.69
C ASN A 15 2.84 8.71 -3.53
N ARG A 16 3.07 9.49 -4.58
CA ARG A 16 2.79 10.93 -4.63
C ARG A 16 1.40 11.27 -5.15
N ALA A 17 0.61 10.30 -5.63
CA ALA A 17 -0.71 10.54 -6.23
C ALA A 17 -1.64 11.34 -5.31
N VAL A 18 -1.75 10.96 -4.03
CA VAL A 18 -2.61 11.67 -3.06
C VAL A 18 -2.14 13.11 -2.84
N VAL A 19 -0.85 13.34 -2.62
CA VAL A 19 -0.33 14.69 -2.36
C VAL A 19 -0.34 15.56 -3.62
N ARG A 20 -0.28 14.96 -4.81
CA ARG A 20 -0.51 15.64 -6.09
C ARG A 20 -1.95 16.12 -6.19
N GLU A 21 -2.90 15.28 -5.83
CA GLU A 21 -4.31 15.64 -5.79
C GLU A 21 -4.61 16.70 -4.71
N VAL A 22 -3.94 16.65 -3.56
CA VAL A 22 -4.02 17.75 -2.56
C VAL A 22 -3.56 19.06 -3.18
N ALA A 23 -2.46 19.08 -3.92
CA ALA A 23 -1.89 20.27 -4.55
C ALA A 23 -2.70 20.79 -5.75
N ALA A 24 -3.61 19.99 -6.31
CA ALA A 24 -4.52 20.46 -7.37
C ALA A 24 -5.50 21.52 -6.87
N ASN A 25 -5.73 21.61 -5.56
CA ASN A 25 -6.47 22.70 -4.94
C ASN A 25 -5.52 23.87 -4.62
N SER A 26 -5.81 25.06 -5.16
CA SER A 26 -4.99 26.27 -5.02
C SER A 26 -4.75 26.75 -3.58
N GLU A 27 -5.56 26.28 -2.63
CA GLU A 27 -5.33 26.52 -1.19
C GLU A 27 -4.01 25.92 -0.70
N PHE A 28 -3.52 24.84 -1.35
CA PHE A 28 -2.38 24.04 -0.90
C PHE A 28 -1.22 24.11 -1.90
N GLN A 29 -0.12 24.67 -1.46
CA GLN A 29 1.15 24.61 -2.20
C GLN A 29 2.00 23.48 -1.63
N VAL A 30 2.10 22.36 -2.32
CA VAL A 30 2.76 21.16 -1.82
C VAL A 30 4.15 21.01 -2.43
N THR A 31 5.15 20.94 -1.57
CA THR A 31 6.52 20.53 -1.89
C THR A 31 6.73 19.11 -1.38
N VAL A 32 7.24 18.24 -2.24
CA VAL A 32 7.61 16.87 -1.89
C VAL A 32 9.13 16.76 -1.85
N ALA A 33 9.69 16.33 -0.73
CA ALA A 33 11.10 15.99 -0.62
C ALA A 33 11.28 14.47 -0.51
N ALA A 34 12.11 13.89 -1.35
CA ALA A 34 12.37 12.46 -1.37
C ALA A 34 13.86 12.18 -1.65
N PRO A 35 14.37 11.00 -1.26
CA PRO A 35 15.71 10.59 -1.68
C PRO A 35 15.86 10.64 -3.21
N SER A 36 16.95 11.20 -3.71
CA SER A 36 17.29 11.08 -5.14
C SER A 36 17.53 9.64 -5.55
N TYR A 37 18.03 8.84 -4.61
CA TYR A 37 18.26 7.40 -4.73
C TYR A 37 18.02 6.74 -3.37
N PHE A 38 17.28 5.62 -3.37
CA PHE A 38 17.04 4.81 -2.19
C PHE A 38 17.30 3.34 -2.48
N HIS A 39 18.05 2.66 -1.61
CA HIS A 39 18.43 1.27 -1.88
C HIS A 39 17.21 0.33 -1.86
N GLY A 40 16.22 0.61 -0.98
CA GLY A 40 15.01 -0.20 -0.84
C GLY A 40 15.26 -1.63 -0.32
N ASP A 41 14.19 -2.31 0.07
CA ASP A 41 14.29 -3.70 0.55
C ASP A 41 14.37 -4.73 -0.60
N LEU A 42 13.77 -4.42 -1.76
CA LEU A 42 13.66 -5.34 -2.88
C LEU A 42 14.61 -4.98 -4.03
N ARG A 43 14.76 -3.71 -4.32
CA ARG A 43 15.61 -3.19 -5.38
C ARG A 43 15.96 -1.74 -5.12
N PRO A 44 17.10 -1.26 -5.64
CA PRO A 44 17.39 0.16 -5.68
C PRO A 44 16.34 0.92 -6.48
N ILE A 45 15.94 2.09 -5.97
CA ILE A 45 14.96 2.96 -6.61
C ILE A 45 15.60 4.32 -6.83
N GLN A 46 15.64 4.77 -8.08
CA GLN A 46 15.90 6.15 -8.43
C GLN A 46 14.61 6.94 -8.31
N MET A 47 14.66 8.16 -7.83
CA MET A 47 13.47 9.00 -7.72
C MET A 47 12.84 9.17 -9.11
N GLU A 48 11.61 8.69 -9.24
CA GLU A 48 10.84 8.84 -10.47
C GLU A 48 10.45 10.31 -10.67
N PRO A 49 10.48 10.84 -11.90
CA PRO A 49 10.05 12.21 -12.17
C PRO A 49 8.55 12.41 -11.93
N GLU A 50 8.12 13.65 -11.79
CA GLU A 50 6.71 14.00 -11.87
C GLU A 50 6.24 14.08 -13.33
N PRO A 51 4.97 13.75 -13.60
CA PRO A 51 4.42 13.94 -14.93
C PRO A 51 4.39 15.43 -15.32
N PRO A 52 4.48 15.77 -16.62
CA PRO A 52 4.35 17.14 -17.09
C PRO A 52 3.06 17.79 -16.58
N GLY A 53 3.16 19.05 -16.13
CA GLY A 53 2.01 19.80 -15.60
C GLY A 53 1.63 19.45 -14.16
N SER A 54 2.39 18.60 -13.46
CA SER A 54 2.16 18.31 -12.04
C SER A 54 2.21 19.60 -11.21
N PRO A 55 1.25 19.81 -10.29
CA PRO A 55 1.28 20.94 -9.36
C PRO A 55 2.31 20.78 -8.23
N LEU A 56 3.00 19.63 -8.14
CA LEU A 56 3.98 19.36 -7.10
C LEU A 56 5.34 19.98 -7.42
N ARG A 57 5.97 20.58 -6.42
CA ARG A 57 7.40 20.87 -6.43
C ARG A 57 8.16 19.69 -5.85
N LEU A 58 8.95 18.98 -6.64
CA LEU A 58 9.73 17.83 -6.21
C LEU A 58 11.19 18.24 -5.91
N ILE A 59 11.69 17.90 -4.71
CA ILE A 59 13.05 18.21 -4.25
C ILE A 59 13.80 16.91 -3.94
N PRO A 60 14.85 16.59 -4.70
CA PRO A 60 15.71 15.47 -4.39
C PRO A 60 16.59 15.74 -3.17
N LEU A 61 16.70 14.79 -2.25
CA LEU A 61 17.61 14.83 -1.12
C LEU A 61 18.61 13.67 -1.19
N GLY A 62 19.86 13.95 -0.85
CA GLY A 62 20.85 12.90 -0.62
C GLY A 62 20.52 12.09 0.62
N THR A 63 20.86 10.80 0.61
CA THR A 63 20.73 9.90 1.78
C THR A 63 22.00 9.11 2.00
N THR A 64 22.20 8.69 3.26
CA THR A 64 23.26 7.74 3.64
C THR A 64 22.63 6.56 4.39
N LEU A 65 23.27 5.40 4.31
CA LEU A 65 22.83 4.15 4.94
C LEU A 65 21.43 3.67 4.49
N SER A 66 21.01 4.01 3.28
CA SER A 66 19.67 3.70 2.75
C SER A 66 19.36 2.20 2.55
N ARG A 67 20.36 1.32 2.75
CA ARG A 67 20.17 -0.13 2.89
C ARG A 67 19.48 -0.55 4.20
N PHE A 68 19.56 0.29 5.22
CA PHE A 68 19.12 -0.03 6.57
C PHE A 68 18.02 0.93 7.00
N ILE A 69 16.77 0.57 6.77
CA ILE A 69 15.60 1.42 6.96
C ILE A 69 15.53 2.08 8.35
N HIS A 70 16.05 1.43 9.39
CA HIS A 70 15.99 1.97 10.75
C HIS A 70 17.00 3.08 11.02
N ILE A 71 18.11 3.13 10.28
CA ILE A 71 19.24 4.05 10.53
C ILE A 71 19.63 4.88 9.32
N PHE A 72 18.87 4.82 8.22
CA PHE A 72 19.13 5.74 7.12
C PHE A 72 18.84 7.18 7.54
N ARG A 73 19.53 8.11 6.93
CA ARG A 73 19.35 9.54 7.19
C ARG A 73 19.45 10.35 5.91
N TYR A 74 18.73 11.43 5.88
CA TYR A 74 18.86 12.46 4.86
C TYR A 74 20.15 13.27 5.07
N ASP A 75 20.67 13.88 4.00
CA ASP A 75 21.73 14.86 4.12
C ASP A 75 21.29 15.99 5.07
N ALA A 76 22.03 16.16 6.18
CA ALA A 76 21.62 17.05 7.25
C ALA A 76 21.70 18.53 6.84
N LYS A 77 22.65 18.90 5.94
CA LYS A 77 22.80 20.27 5.46
C LYS A 77 21.67 20.61 4.51
N ALA A 78 21.39 19.74 3.53
CA ALA A 78 20.32 19.94 2.57
C ALA A 78 18.93 19.97 3.26
N LEU A 79 18.68 19.07 4.24
CA LEU A 79 17.44 19.06 5.00
C LEU A 79 17.25 20.36 5.81
N ARG A 80 18.30 20.86 6.48
CA ARG A 80 18.22 22.12 7.23
C ARG A 80 17.98 23.31 6.31
N ALA A 81 18.72 23.40 5.19
CA ALA A 81 18.52 24.45 4.21
C ALA A 81 17.07 24.44 3.69
N LEU A 82 16.53 23.28 3.31
CA LEU A 82 15.15 23.15 2.85
C LEU A 82 14.14 23.69 3.88
N LEU A 83 14.33 23.39 5.17
CA LEU A 83 13.41 23.80 6.23
C LEU A 83 13.58 25.27 6.65
N GLN A 84 14.77 25.87 6.41
CA GLN A 84 15.05 27.28 6.74
C GLN A 84 14.70 28.22 5.59
N ASP A 85 15.05 27.85 4.35
CA ASP A 85 14.86 28.69 3.16
C ASP A 85 13.40 28.78 2.71
N HIS A 86 12.61 27.77 3.05
CA HIS A 86 11.19 27.70 2.72
C HIS A 86 10.34 27.76 3.99
N GLN A 87 9.63 28.86 4.17
CA GLN A 87 8.70 29.02 5.29
C GLN A 87 7.47 28.14 5.05
N PHE A 88 7.51 26.89 5.49
CA PHE A 88 6.38 25.98 5.46
C PHE A 88 5.44 26.25 6.66
N ASP A 89 4.14 26.19 6.39
CA ASP A 89 3.11 26.25 7.44
C ASP A 89 2.96 24.88 8.13
N LEU A 90 3.23 23.79 7.38
CA LEU A 90 3.10 22.40 7.83
C LEU A 90 4.18 21.52 7.21
N VAL A 91 4.74 20.62 8.04
CA VAL A 91 5.65 19.54 7.60
C VAL A 91 5.01 18.19 7.95
N HIS A 92 4.83 17.37 6.93
CA HIS A 92 4.34 16.00 7.05
C HIS A 92 5.45 15.01 6.74
N ALA A 93 5.92 14.25 7.72
CA ALA A 93 6.88 13.18 7.52
C ALA A 93 6.17 11.86 7.21
N TRP A 94 6.39 11.30 6.02
CA TRP A 94 6.04 9.92 5.73
C TRP A 94 7.21 8.99 6.09
N GLU A 95 7.59 9.07 7.35
CA GLU A 95 8.62 8.26 7.98
C GLU A 95 8.13 7.76 9.33
N GLU A 96 8.54 6.55 9.68
CA GLU A 96 8.21 6.00 10.99
C GLU A 96 8.85 6.84 12.12
N PRO A 97 8.14 7.10 13.22
CA PRO A 97 8.62 7.97 14.29
C PRO A 97 9.84 7.42 15.03
N TYR A 98 10.06 6.09 14.99
CA TYR A 98 11.15 5.43 15.69
C TYR A 98 12.45 5.30 14.87
N ILE A 99 12.42 5.56 13.55
CA ILE A 99 13.63 5.50 12.72
C ILE A 99 14.43 6.80 12.76
N LEU A 100 15.73 6.71 12.45
CA LEU A 100 16.62 7.86 12.49
C LEU A 100 16.14 9.00 11.57
N ALA A 101 15.64 8.71 10.37
CA ALA A 101 15.15 9.74 9.44
C ALA A 101 13.93 10.50 10.00
N GLY A 102 12.97 9.81 10.61
CA GLY A 102 11.82 10.43 11.28
C GLY A 102 12.26 11.35 12.43
N TYR A 103 13.16 10.86 13.27
CA TYR A 103 13.78 11.67 14.33
C TYR A 103 14.53 12.88 13.78
N GLN A 104 15.31 12.72 12.71
CA GLN A 104 16.08 13.80 12.08
C GLN A 104 15.17 14.95 11.61
N ILE A 105 14.04 14.63 10.98
CA ILE A 105 13.05 15.62 10.55
C ILE A 105 12.47 16.34 11.76
N ALA A 106 11.99 15.60 12.76
CA ALA A 106 11.42 16.17 13.99
C ALA A 106 12.44 17.04 14.75
N HIS A 107 13.74 16.64 14.77
CA HIS A 107 14.79 17.40 15.42
C HIS A 107 15.13 18.68 14.64
N ALA A 108 15.15 18.64 13.32
CA ALA A 108 15.41 19.82 12.49
C ALA A 108 14.32 20.91 12.62
N LEU A 109 13.11 20.51 13.02
CA LEU A 109 11.97 21.41 13.27
C LEU A 109 11.95 22.01 14.67
N LYS A 110 12.99 21.82 15.51
CA LYS A 110 13.00 22.26 16.92
C LYS A 110 12.68 23.74 17.11
N ASN A 111 13.10 24.60 16.21
CA ASN A 111 12.92 26.04 16.27
C ASN A 111 12.07 26.56 15.10
N SER A 112 11.28 25.71 14.48
CA SER A 112 10.40 26.05 13.37
C SER A 112 9.00 26.43 13.86
N SER A 113 8.37 27.40 13.20
CA SER A 113 6.95 27.71 13.38
C SER A 113 6.01 26.79 12.60
N ALA A 114 6.55 25.87 11.79
CA ALA A 114 5.75 24.91 11.05
C ALA A 114 5.10 23.87 11.99
N ARG A 115 3.83 23.54 11.76
CA ARG A 115 3.18 22.38 12.39
C ARG A 115 3.81 21.12 11.85
N PHE A 116 3.90 20.10 12.69
CA PHE A 116 4.52 18.84 12.33
C PHE A 116 3.56 17.69 12.57
N CYS A 117 3.44 16.81 11.58
CA CYS A 117 2.82 15.50 11.72
C CYS A 117 3.67 14.42 11.04
N PHE A 118 3.44 13.19 11.43
CA PHE A 118 4.10 12.03 10.80
C PHE A 118 3.08 10.94 10.50
N ARG A 119 3.44 10.05 9.56
CA ARG A 119 2.67 8.85 9.21
C ARG A 119 3.36 7.61 9.79
N THR A 120 2.57 6.65 10.25
CA THR A 120 3.05 5.35 10.74
C THR A 120 2.23 4.21 10.15
N ALA A 121 2.87 3.05 10.01
CA ALA A 121 2.28 1.79 9.56
C ALA A 121 2.48 0.65 10.58
N GLN A 122 2.84 0.98 11.84
CA GLN A 122 3.06 -0.01 12.90
C GLN A 122 1.73 -0.66 13.32
N SER A 123 1.51 -1.90 12.92
CA SER A 123 0.29 -2.66 13.24
C SER A 123 0.40 -3.48 14.54
N TYR A 124 1.54 -3.45 15.21
CA TYR A 124 1.78 -4.10 16.51
C TYR A 124 2.31 -3.12 17.53
N VAL A 125 1.94 -3.32 18.78
CA VAL A 125 2.54 -2.62 19.92
C VAL A 125 3.95 -3.18 20.14
N LYS A 126 4.96 -2.37 19.79
CA LYS A 126 6.37 -2.73 19.91
C LYS A 126 7.09 -1.73 20.81
N SER A 127 7.90 -2.25 21.74
CA SER A 127 8.88 -1.44 22.45
C SER A 127 10.20 -1.45 21.69
N TYR A 128 10.79 -0.29 21.52
CA TYR A 128 12.06 -0.17 20.81
C TYR A 128 13.21 0.07 21.79
N PRO A 129 14.34 -0.66 21.64
CA PRO A 129 15.53 -0.40 22.46
C PRO A 129 16.15 0.97 22.09
N PRO A 130 17.02 1.53 22.95
CA PRO A 130 17.84 2.67 22.58
C PRO A 130 18.67 2.41 21.30
N PRO A 131 18.81 3.41 20.38
CA PRO A 131 18.29 4.77 20.48
C PRO A 131 16.85 4.95 19.94
N PHE A 132 16.26 3.91 19.34
CA PHE A 132 15.00 3.98 18.60
C PHE A 132 13.81 4.40 19.48
N GLY A 133 13.73 3.93 20.73
CA GLY A 133 12.71 4.37 21.65
C GLY A 133 12.85 5.87 22.03
N TYR A 134 14.06 6.40 22.04
CA TYR A 134 14.29 7.84 22.22
C TYR A 134 13.83 8.61 20.97
N PHE A 135 14.13 8.11 19.76
CA PHE A 135 13.67 8.72 18.51
C PHE A 135 12.15 8.82 18.45
N GLU A 136 11.46 7.73 18.78
CA GLU A 136 10.00 7.70 18.79
C GLU A 136 9.42 8.72 19.77
N ARG A 137 9.87 8.73 21.03
CA ARG A 137 9.39 9.69 22.03
C ARG A 137 9.64 11.14 21.61
N THR A 138 10.81 11.43 21.04
CA THR A 138 11.15 12.78 20.58
C THR A 138 10.27 13.20 19.41
N THR A 139 10.08 12.33 18.42
CA THR A 139 9.21 12.60 17.28
C THR A 139 7.76 12.85 17.73
N LEU A 140 7.24 12.00 18.61
CA LEU A 140 5.88 12.11 19.13
C LEU A 140 5.70 13.38 19.99
N SER A 141 6.69 13.74 20.83
CA SER A 141 6.62 14.94 21.68
C SER A 141 6.53 16.23 20.87
N ARG A 142 7.07 16.27 19.66
CA ARG A 142 7.09 17.46 18.78
C ARG A 142 5.90 17.53 17.85
N ALA A 143 5.29 16.39 17.53
CA ALA A 143 4.18 16.34 16.59
C ALA A 143 2.89 16.95 17.16
N GLN A 144 2.23 17.79 16.37
CA GLN A 144 0.87 18.26 16.63
C GLN A 144 -0.15 17.20 16.27
N GLY A 145 0.20 16.29 15.33
CA GLY A 145 -0.67 15.18 14.92
C GLY A 145 0.09 13.98 14.38
N TRP A 146 -0.64 12.91 14.14
CA TRP A 146 -0.11 11.69 13.54
C TRP A 146 -1.15 11.00 12.68
N ILE A 147 -0.69 10.27 11.65
CA ILE A 147 -1.51 9.59 10.67
C ILE A 147 -1.26 8.09 10.76
N ALA A 148 -2.33 7.32 10.93
CA ALA A 148 -2.33 5.88 10.78
C ALA A 148 -2.78 5.50 9.36
N GLY A 149 -2.07 4.55 8.73
CA GLY A 149 -2.44 4.07 7.40
C GLY A 149 -3.69 3.18 7.37
N ALA A 150 -4.15 2.72 8.52
CA ALA A 150 -5.26 1.79 8.67
C ALA A 150 -5.83 1.81 10.11
N GLY A 151 -7.03 1.27 10.31
CA GLY A 151 -7.67 1.19 11.63
C GLY A 151 -6.85 0.41 12.64
N LEU A 152 -6.35 -0.74 12.23
CA LEU A 152 -5.49 -1.60 13.03
C LEU A 152 -4.20 -0.90 13.50
N VAL A 153 -3.61 -0.05 12.65
CA VAL A 153 -2.45 0.77 12.99
C VAL A 153 -2.83 1.83 14.02
N PHE A 154 -3.99 2.46 13.83
CA PHE A 154 -4.50 3.48 14.75
C PHE A 154 -4.70 2.92 16.16
N GLU A 155 -5.38 1.78 16.27
CA GLU A 155 -5.63 1.11 17.55
C GLU A 155 -4.33 0.67 18.23
N ALA A 156 -3.39 0.09 17.48
CA ALA A 156 -2.09 -0.31 18.01
C ALA A 156 -1.31 0.89 18.57
N MET A 157 -1.34 2.03 17.90
CA MET A 157 -0.65 3.24 18.35
C MET A 157 -1.34 3.89 19.54
N VAL A 158 -2.67 3.93 19.58
CA VAL A 158 -3.43 4.38 20.76
C VAL A 158 -3.12 3.50 21.97
N SER A 159 -3.11 2.18 21.80
CA SER A 159 -2.74 1.23 22.87
C SER A 159 -1.28 1.39 23.32
N LYS A 160 -0.40 1.90 22.46
CA LYS A 160 0.99 2.25 22.78
C LYS A 160 1.12 3.58 23.52
N GLY A 161 0.05 4.33 23.65
CA GLY A 161 0.02 5.64 24.34
C GLY A 161 0.10 6.86 23.43
N PHE A 162 -0.08 6.69 22.11
CA PHE A 162 -0.20 7.84 21.21
C PHE A 162 -1.52 8.57 21.47
N PRO A 163 -1.54 9.90 21.50
CA PRO A 163 -2.73 10.67 21.84
C PRO A 163 -3.82 10.50 20.77
N LYS A 164 -4.90 9.81 21.13
CA LYS A 164 -6.01 9.46 20.24
C LYS A 164 -6.58 10.67 19.48
N GLN A 165 -6.79 11.78 20.19
CA GLN A 165 -7.38 13.01 19.62
C GLN A 165 -6.50 13.68 18.55
N LYS A 166 -5.21 13.36 18.50
CA LYS A 166 -4.24 13.88 17.51
C LYS A 166 -4.05 12.95 16.30
N GLY A 167 -4.56 11.75 16.40
CA GLY A 167 -4.49 10.75 15.33
C GLY A 167 -5.62 10.86 14.32
N ARG A 168 -5.32 10.51 13.07
CA ARG A 168 -6.33 10.28 12.01
C ARG A 168 -5.98 9.03 11.24
N ILE A 169 -7.02 8.32 10.82
CA ILE A 169 -6.86 7.22 9.86
C ILE A 169 -6.98 7.83 8.47
N LEU A 170 -5.88 7.82 7.72
CA LEU A 170 -5.85 8.22 6.32
C LEU A 170 -5.28 7.05 5.52
N ASN A 171 -6.15 6.37 4.81
CA ASN A 171 -5.81 5.12 4.12
C ASN A 171 -4.87 5.35 2.93
N LEU A 172 -4.39 4.26 2.33
CA LEU A 172 -3.80 4.29 1.00
C LEU A 172 -4.90 4.53 -0.03
N ALA A 173 -4.53 5.10 -1.17
CA ALA A 173 -5.45 5.40 -2.24
C ALA A 173 -5.17 4.58 -3.50
N VAL A 174 -6.18 4.52 -4.36
CA VAL A 174 -6.10 3.99 -5.72
C VAL A 174 -6.49 5.07 -6.72
N ASP A 175 -5.75 5.16 -7.82
CA ASP A 175 -6.09 6.05 -8.93
C ASP A 175 -7.10 5.36 -9.84
N LEU A 176 -8.35 5.84 -9.82
CA LEU A 176 -9.44 5.25 -10.62
C LEU A 176 -9.33 5.55 -12.12
N SER A 177 -8.43 6.45 -12.53
CA SER A 177 -8.13 6.67 -13.94
C SER A 177 -7.18 5.61 -14.50
N GLU A 178 -6.26 5.11 -13.68
CA GLU A 178 -5.31 4.05 -14.03
C GLU A 178 -5.91 2.65 -13.78
N PHE A 179 -6.49 2.45 -12.58
CA PHE A 179 -7.15 1.20 -12.20
C PHE A 179 -8.63 1.28 -12.52
N ARG A 180 -9.04 0.63 -13.60
CA ARG A 180 -10.41 0.61 -14.11
C ARG A 180 -10.72 -0.73 -14.76
N PRO A 181 -11.98 -1.09 -14.91
CA PRO A 181 -12.36 -2.31 -15.62
C PRO A 181 -11.74 -2.37 -17.02
N LEU A 182 -11.15 -3.51 -17.34
CA LEU A 182 -10.49 -3.72 -18.63
C LEU A 182 -11.55 -4.01 -19.72
N PRO A 183 -11.48 -3.35 -20.90
CA PRO A 183 -12.36 -3.67 -22.01
C PRO A 183 -12.24 -5.15 -22.42
N PRO A 184 -13.33 -5.82 -22.85
CA PRO A 184 -13.32 -7.24 -23.19
C PRO A 184 -12.25 -7.62 -24.24
N ALA A 185 -12.03 -6.78 -25.25
CA ALA A 185 -11.05 -7.02 -26.29
C ALA A 185 -9.60 -7.00 -25.74
N GLU A 186 -9.30 -6.03 -24.87
CA GLU A 186 -8.00 -5.93 -24.20
C GLU A 186 -7.78 -7.11 -23.24
N ARG A 187 -8.83 -7.53 -22.51
CA ARG A 187 -8.78 -8.73 -21.66
C ARG A 187 -8.44 -9.97 -22.45
N THR A 188 -9.09 -10.17 -23.59
CA THR A 188 -8.80 -11.30 -24.49
C THR A 188 -7.36 -11.29 -24.96
N ALA A 189 -6.84 -10.13 -25.36
CA ALA A 189 -5.44 -9.99 -25.80
C ALA A 189 -4.45 -10.32 -24.66
N VAL A 190 -4.74 -9.91 -23.43
CA VAL A 190 -3.89 -10.25 -22.25
C VAL A 190 -3.89 -11.74 -21.99
N LEU A 191 -5.04 -12.42 -22.05
CA LEU A 191 -5.11 -13.85 -21.83
C LEU A 191 -4.37 -14.62 -22.91
N GLN A 192 -4.44 -14.19 -24.16
CA GLN A 192 -3.67 -14.76 -25.28
C GLN A 192 -2.16 -14.57 -25.08
N GLU A 193 -1.72 -13.35 -24.70
CA GLU A 193 -0.32 -13.06 -24.38
C GLU A 193 0.23 -13.99 -23.30
N LEU A 194 -0.57 -14.24 -22.26
CA LEU A 194 -0.19 -15.10 -21.13
C LEU A 194 -0.35 -16.60 -21.42
N GLY A 195 -1.02 -16.98 -22.50
CA GLY A 195 -1.40 -18.36 -22.80
C GLY A 195 -2.35 -18.94 -21.73
N LEU A 196 -3.23 -18.11 -21.15
CA LEU A 196 -4.19 -18.51 -20.14
C LEU A 196 -5.61 -18.53 -20.68
N LYS A 197 -6.46 -19.35 -20.06
CA LYS A 197 -7.89 -19.48 -20.38
C LYS A 197 -8.73 -19.05 -19.18
N ALA A 198 -9.84 -18.37 -19.44
CA ALA A 198 -10.81 -18.03 -18.39
C ALA A 198 -11.53 -19.29 -17.86
N PRO A 199 -11.99 -19.29 -16.59
CA PRO A 199 -11.82 -18.21 -15.62
C PRO A 199 -10.41 -18.18 -15.02
N VAL A 200 -9.95 -16.96 -14.67
CA VAL A 200 -8.62 -16.69 -14.12
C VAL A 200 -8.72 -16.33 -12.65
N VAL A 201 -8.14 -17.15 -11.80
CA VAL A 201 -7.85 -16.82 -10.39
C VAL A 201 -6.54 -16.05 -10.35
N GLY A 202 -6.51 -14.90 -9.70
CA GLY A 202 -5.35 -14.04 -9.64
C GLY A 202 -4.82 -13.85 -8.23
N PHE A 203 -3.53 -13.63 -8.12
CA PHE A 203 -2.84 -13.19 -6.91
C PHE A 203 -1.93 -12.01 -7.27
N VAL A 204 -1.90 -10.98 -6.41
CA VAL A 204 -1.04 -9.80 -6.60
C VAL A 204 -0.24 -9.54 -5.34
N GLY A 205 1.09 -9.55 -5.45
CA GLY A 205 1.96 -9.26 -4.31
C GLY A 205 3.29 -9.99 -4.33
N ARG A 206 4.05 -9.82 -3.24
CA ARG A 206 5.32 -10.56 -3.07
C ARG A 206 5.04 -12.05 -2.93
N LEU A 207 5.80 -12.87 -3.63
CA LEU A 207 5.69 -14.32 -3.54
C LEU A 207 6.46 -14.83 -2.31
N THR A 208 5.87 -14.70 -1.13
CA THR A 208 6.47 -15.05 0.16
C THR A 208 5.50 -15.89 1.01
N LYS A 209 6.04 -16.59 2.02
CA LYS A 209 5.24 -17.38 2.97
C LYS A 209 4.13 -16.57 3.63
N ALA A 210 4.45 -15.35 4.08
CA ALA A 210 3.48 -14.48 4.75
C ALA A 210 2.29 -14.08 3.88
N LYS A 211 2.41 -14.18 2.54
CA LYS A 211 1.33 -13.92 1.60
C LYS A 211 0.41 -15.13 1.33
N GLY A 212 0.63 -16.25 2.04
CA GLY A 212 -0.28 -17.39 2.08
C GLY A 212 -0.31 -18.27 0.83
N LEU A 213 0.78 -18.28 0.05
CA LEU A 213 0.84 -19.08 -1.17
C LEU A 213 0.71 -20.59 -0.92
N ASP A 214 1.12 -21.07 0.28
CA ASP A 214 0.91 -22.48 0.65
C ASP A 214 -0.58 -22.82 0.74
N VAL A 215 -1.37 -21.94 1.36
CA VAL A 215 -2.83 -22.11 1.47
C VAL A 215 -3.49 -22.04 0.08
N LEU A 216 -3.05 -21.09 -0.75
CA LEU A 216 -3.55 -20.98 -2.12
C LEU A 216 -3.27 -22.25 -2.93
N MET A 217 -2.05 -22.76 -2.93
CA MET A 217 -1.69 -23.99 -3.65
C MET A 217 -2.53 -25.18 -3.19
N GLN A 218 -2.67 -25.37 -1.87
CA GLN A 218 -3.49 -26.46 -1.30
C GLN A 218 -4.98 -26.30 -1.65
N ALA A 219 -5.51 -25.06 -1.65
CA ALA A 219 -6.90 -24.82 -2.04
C ALA A 219 -7.11 -25.14 -3.54
N MET A 220 -6.18 -24.78 -4.40
CA MET A 220 -6.23 -25.13 -5.82
C MET A 220 -6.12 -26.65 -6.07
N GLU A 221 -5.33 -27.36 -5.24
CA GLU A 221 -5.29 -28.84 -5.26
C GLU A 221 -6.64 -29.47 -4.95
N GLN A 222 -7.35 -28.96 -3.93
CA GLN A 222 -8.70 -29.44 -3.60
C GLN A 222 -9.72 -29.14 -4.71
N ILE A 223 -9.59 -28.00 -5.40
CA ILE A 223 -10.41 -27.67 -6.58
C ILE A 223 -10.17 -28.65 -7.71
N GLY A 224 -8.92 -29.05 -7.90
CA GLY A 224 -8.50 -30.07 -8.85
C GLY A 224 -8.60 -29.64 -10.32
N ALA A 225 -8.28 -30.60 -11.20
CA ALA A 225 -8.24 -30.36 -12.64
C ALA A 225 -9.60 -30.44 -13.35
N PHE A 226 -10.63 -30.94 -12.68
CA PHE A 226 -11.94 -31.19 -13.30
C PHE A 226 -12.72 -29.92 -13.66
N ARG A 227 -12.34 -28.80 -13.03
CA ARG A 227 -12.89 -27.48 -13.36
C ARG A 227 -11.95 -26.70 -14.25
N PRO A 228 -12.48 -25.91 -15.22
CA PRO A 228 -11.66 -24.95 -15.93
C PRO A 228 -11.24 -23.83 -14.99
N TRP A 229 -9.94 -23.57 -14.90
CA TRP A 229 -9.35 -22.40 -14.25
C TRP A 229 -7.94 -22.17 -14.76
N SER A 230 -7.48 -20.96 -14.66
CA SER A 230 -6.08 -20.58 -14.76
C SER A 230 -5.66 -19.82 -13.51
N LEU A 231 -4.38 -19.82 -13.16
CA LEU A 231 -3.82 -19.09 -12.03
C LEU A 231 -2.77 -18.10 -12.51
N LEU A 232 -2.99 -16.82 -12.25
CA LEU A 232 -2.07 -15.74 -12.57
C LEU A 232 -1.52 -15.13 -11.27
N LEU A 233 -0.20 -15.23 -11.06
CA LEU A 233 0.49 -14.60 -9.94
C LEU A 233 1.29 -13.40 -10.45
N LEU A 234 0.88 -12.18 -10.04
CA LEU A 234 1.58 -10.94 -10.35
C LEU A 234 2.53 -10.58 -9.20
N GLY A 235 3.82 -10.78 -9.42
CA GLY A 235 4.84 -10.46 -8.44
C GLY A 235 6.08 -11.33 -8.55
N SER A 236 6.95 -11.20 -7.56
CA SER A 236 8.17 -12.01 -7.43
C SER A 236 8.48 -12.27 -5.95
N GLY A 237 9.34 -13.22 -5.67
CA GLY A 237 9.79 -13.55 -4.32
C GLY A 237 10.31 -14.97 -4.19
N GLU A 238 10.69 -15.35 -3.00
CA GLU A 238 11.30 -16.63 -2.65
C GLU A 238 10.43 -17.87 -2.97
N TYR A 239 9.11 -17.68 -3.11
CA TYR A 239 8.17 -18.75 -3.43
C TYR A 239 8.03 -19.03 -4.92
N GLN A 240 8.69 -18.30 -5.80
CA GLN A 240 8.54 -18.43 -7.24
C GLN A 240 8.88 -19.86 -7.71
N GLU A 241 10.05 -20.37 -7.34
CA GLU A 241 10.49 -21.73 -7.69
C GLU A 241 9.56 -22.80 -7.11
N LYS A 242 9.08 -22.58 -5.85
CA LYS A 242 8.16 -23.51 -5.20
C LYS A 242 6.81 -23.60 -5.93
N VAL A 243 6.27 -22.47 -6.39
CA VAL A 243 5.02 -22.43 -7.17
C VAL A 243 5.22 -23.12 -8.54
N GLN A 244 6.36 -22.91 -9.19
CA GLN A 244 6.69 -23.56 -10.46
C GLN A 244 6.77 -25.07 -10.29
N ALA A 245 7.56 -25.55 -9.34
CA ALA A 245 7.69 -26.97 -9.03
C ALA A 245 6.35 -27.63 -8.63
N TRP A 246 5.52 -26.91 -7.91
CA TRP A 246 4.16 -27.34 -7.57
C TRP A 246 3.30 -27.50 -8.83
N ALA A 247 3.30 -26.52 -9.73
CA ALA A 247 2.53 -26.58 -10.97
C ALA A 247 2.99 -27.73 -11.88
N GLU A 248 4.30 -27.96 -11.97
CA GLU A 248 4.87 -29.10 -12.72
C GLU A 248 4.44 -30.44 -12.12
N LYS A 249 4.54 -30.59 -10.79
CA LYS A 249 4.15 -31.81 -10.09
C LYS A 249 2.67 -32.16 -10.30
N GLN A 250 1.81 -31.16 -10.40
CA GLN A 250 0.37 -31.33 -10.61
C GLN A 250 0.01 -31.50 -12.11
N GLY A 251 0.96 -31.30 -13.04
CA GLY A 251 0.68 -31.27 -14.47
C GLY A 251 -0.07 -30.01 -14.93
N TRP A 252 0.10 -28.89 -14.23
CA TRP A 252 -0.63 -27.63 -14.45
C TRP A 252 0.24 -26.50 -14.98
N SER A 253 1.39 -26.81 -15.55
CA SER A 253 2.32 -25.82 -16.10
C SER A 253 1.71 -24.96 -17.22
N ASP A 254 0.69 -25.44 -17.90
CA ASP A 254 -0.08 -24.69 -18.91
C ASP A 254 -1.13 -23.75 -18.29
N ARG A 255 -1.54 -23.98 -17.04
CA ARG A 255 -2.57 -23.21 -16.33
C ARG A 255 -2.02 -22.14 -15.40
N VAL A 256 -0.76 -22.22 -14.99
CA VAL A 256 -0.14 -21.34 -13.98
C VAL A 256 0.86 -20.41 -14.64
N ARG A 257 0.74 -19.11 -14.40
CA ARG A 257 1.69 -18.09 -14.87
C ARG A 257 2.13 -17.20 -13.72
N ILE A 258 3.45 -16.99 -13.64
CA ILE A 258 4.05 -15.98 -12.76
C ILE A 258 4.55 -14.86 -13.67
N LYS A 259 4.12 -13.62 -13.39
CA LYS A 259 4.49 -12.42 -14.15
C LYS A 259 4.99 -11.36 -13.20
N LEU A 260 6.21 -10.87 -13.42
CA LEU A 260 6.69 -9.65 -12.82
C LEU A 260 6.29 -8.48 -13.74
N ALA A 261 5.28 -7.74 -13.34
CA ALA A 261 4.80 -6.57 -14.07
C ALA A 261 5.43 -5.28 -13.54
N LYS A 262 5.69 -4.32 -14.43
CA LYS A 262 5.95 -2.94 -14.01
C LYS A 262 4.66 -2.36 -13.44
N HIS A 263 4.78 -1.37 -12.54
CA HIS A 263 3.58 -0.82 -11.87
C HIS A 263 2.49 -0.35 -12.86
N ALA A 264 2.89 0.33 -13.91
CA ALA A 264 1.95 0.80 -14.97
C ALA A 264 1.26 -0.34 -15.76
N GLU A 265 1.78 -1.56 -15.68
CA GLU A 265 1.19 -2.74 -16.35
C GLU A 265 0.22 -3.51 -15.42
N VAL A 266 0.31 -3.27 -14.09
CA VAL A 266 -0.50 -4.00 -13.10
C VAL A 266 -2.00 -3.90 -13.39
N PRO A 267 -2.58 -2.71 -13.70
CA PRO A 267 -4.02 -2.59 -13.96
C PRO A 267 -4.48 -3.51 -15.11
N ARG A 268 -3.66 -3.62 -16.17
CA ARG A 268 -3.95 -4.45 -17.34
C ARG A 268 -4.02 -5.94 -16.99
N TYR A 269 -3.03 -6.45 -16.24
CA TYR A 269 -3.02 -7.86 -15.84
C TYR A 269 -4.06 -8.15 -14.75
N LEU A 270 -4.22 -7.24 -13.79
CA LEU A 270 -5.21 -7.37 -12.73
C LEU A 270 -6.63 -7.40 -13.30
N GLY A 271 -6.96 -6.47 -14.21
CA GLY A 271 -8.26 -6.43 -14.89
C GLY A 271 -8.56 -7.64 -15.78
N SER A 272 -7.57 -8.50 -16.08
CA SER A 272 -7.79 -9.76 -16.82
C SER A 272 -8.27 -10.92 -15.94
N MET A 273 -8.22 -10.78 -14.61
CA MET A 273 -8.65 -11.79 -13.64
C MET A 273 -10.18 -11.82 -13.50
N ASP A 274 -10.73 -12.99 -13.24
CA ASP A 274 -12.14 -13.18 -12.88
C ASP A 274 -12.36 -13.12 -11.37
N LEU A 275 -11.31 -13.39 -10.60
CA LEU A 275 -11.30 -13.41 -9.14
C LEU A 275 -9.88 -13.12 -8.66
N MET A 276 -9.70 -12.23 -7.70
CA MET A 276 -8.42 -12.05 -6.99
C MET A 276 -8.47 -12.66 -5.61
N VAL A 277 -7.42 -13.40 -5.24
CA VAL A 277 -7.26 -13.99 -3.90
C VAL A 277 -6.13 -13.32 -3.14
N ALA A 278 -6.37 -13.03 -1.86
CA ALA A 278 -5.41 -12.39 -0.96
C ALA A 278 -5.26 -13.20 0.34
N PRO A 279 -4.59 -14.38 0.30
CA PRO A 279 -4.56 -15.34 1.41
C PRO A 279 -3.47 -15.01 2.45
N SER A 280 -3.16 -13.75 2.67
CA SER A 280 -2.11 -13.31 3.61
C SER A 280 -2.31 -13.95 4.98
N GLN A 281 -1.18 -14.30 5.63
CA GLN A 281 -1.14 -15.02 6.91
C GLN A 281 -0.63 -14.09 8.01
N THR A 282 -1.20 -14.20 9.19
CA THR A 282 -0.71 -13.53 10.39
C THR A 282 0.54 -14.25 10.91
N MET A 283 1.65 -13.55 10.90
CA MET A 283 2.94 -14.04 11.40
C MET A 283 3.25 -13.41 12.76
N LYS A 284 4.20 -13.96 13.51
CA LYS A 284 4.61 -13.43 14.83
C LYS A 284 4.88 -11.92 14.84
N ASN A 285 5.49 -11.40 13.77
CA ASN A 285 5.90 -9.99 13.68
C ASN A 285 5.35 -9.25 12.46
N TRP A 286 4.43 -9.86 11.71
CA TRP A 286 3.87 -9.29 10.50
C TRP A 286 2.42 -9.75 10.30
N ARG A 287 1.58 -8.84 9.87
CA ARG A 287 0.23 -9.08 9.34
C ARG A 287 -0.06 -8.05 8.27
N GLU A 288 -1.06 -8.29 7.44
CA GLU A 288 -1.41 -7.33 6.39
C GLU A 288 -1.82 -5.99 7.01
N GLN A 289 -1.11 -4.93 6.64
CA GLN A 289 -1.32 -3.60 7.23
C GLN A 289 -2.46 -2.83 6.56
N PHE A 290 -2.72 -3.12 5.29
CA PHE A 290 -3.81 -2.52 4.51
C PHE A 290 -4.25 -3.43 3.36
N GLY A 291 -3.32 -3.88 2.50
CA GLY A 291 -3.63 -4.67 1.32
C GLY A 291 -4.03 -3.79 0.12
N ARG A 292 -3.09 -2.95 -0.36
CA ARG A 292 -3.33 -2.07 -1.52
C ARG A 292 -3.92 -2.82 -2.72
N MET A 293 -3.48 -4.05 -2.99
CA MET A 293 -3.99 -4.88 -4.08
C MET A 293 -5.52 -5.11 -4.02
N LEU A 294 -6.14 -5.01 -2.82
CA LEU A 294 -7.59 -5.17 -2.67
C LEU A 294 -8.33 -4.01 -3.33
N ILE A 295 -7.94 -2.78 -3.02
CA ILE A 295 -8.56 -1.58 -3.59
C ILE A 295 -8.24 -1.43 -5.08
N GLU A 296 -7.08 -1.90 -5.52
CA GLU A 296 -6.70 -1.97 -6.94
C GLU A 296 -7.58 -2.98 -7.70
N ALA A 297 -7.84 -4.16 -7.11
CA ALA A 297 -8.74 -5.16 -7.66
C ALA A 297 -10.19 -4.63 -7.74
N PHE A 298 -10.67 -4.00 -6.69
CA PHE A 298 -12.00 -3.38 -6.67
C PHE A 298 -12.14 -2.32 -7.77
N ALA A 299 -11.14 -1.46 -7.94
CA ALA A 299 -11.14 -0.43 -8.98
C ALA A 299 -11.13 -1.04 -10.39
N CYS A 300 -10.46 -2.19 -10.59
CA CYS A 300 -10.49 -2.94 -11.85
C CYS A 300 -11.79 -3.77 -12.02
N GLY A 301 -12.71 -3.73 -11.08
CA GLY A 301 -13.95 -4.52 -11.10
C GLY A 301 -13.70 -6.02 -10.95
N VAL A 302 -12.65 -6.41 -10.22
CA VAL A 302 -12.30 -7.81 -9.96
C VAL A 302 -12.80 -8.19 -8.56
N PRO A 303 -13.67 -9.20 -8.43
CA PRO A 303 -14.10 -9.73 -7.15
C PRO A 303 -12.92 -10.22 -6.30
N VAL A 304 -13.04 -10.09 -4.98
CA VAL A 304 -11.95 -10.42 -4.05
C VAL A 304 -12.39 -11.47 -3.03
N VAL A 305 -11.51 -12.44 -2.80
CA VAL A 305 -11.52 -13.31 -1.62
C VAL A 305 -10.26 -13.04 -0.81
N GLY A 306 -10.40 -12.56 0.41
CA GLY A 306 -9.29 -12.24 1.30
C GLY A 306 -9.31 -13.04 2.59
N SER A 307 -8.15 -13.17 3.24
CA SER A 307 -8.06 -13.76 4.57
C SER A 307 -8.58 -12.81 5.65
N ASP A 308 -8.75 -13.33 6.86
CA ASP A 308 -9.03 -12.54 8.05
C ASP A 308 -7.77 -11.92 8.68
N SER A 309 -6.62 -11.96 7.98
CA SER A 309 -5.36 -11.41 8.44
C SER A 309 -5.34 -9.88 8.40
N GLY A 310 -5.01 -9.29 9.54
CA GLY A 310 -4.75 -7.87 9.65
C GLY A 310 -5.91 -6.97 9.24
N GLU A 311 -5.67 -6.01 8.34
CA GLU A 311 -6.66 -5.02 7.89
C GLU A 311 -7.54 -5.54 6.73
N ILE A 312 -7.25 -6.70 6.15
CA ILE A 312 -7.98 -7.25 5.00
C ILE A 312 -9.51 -7.24 5.20
N PRO A 313 -10.07 -7.71 6.34
CA PRO A 313 -11.51 -7.69 6.54
C PRO A 313 -12.12 -6.29 6.48
N HIS A 314 -11.44 -5.30 7.06
CA HIS A 314 -11.91 -3.91 7.07
C HIS A 314 -11.85 -3.26 5.67
N VAL A 315 -10.80 -3.55 4.90
CA VAL A 315 -10.67 -3.04 3.53
C VAL A 315 -11.72 -3.68 2.63
N ILE A 316 -11.95 -4.98 2.75
CA ILE A 316 -12.97 -5.69 1.98
C ILE A 316 -14.39 -5.21 2.36
N GLY A 317 -14.71 -5.14 3.65
CA GLY A 317 -16.07 -4.84 4.10
C GLY A 317 -17.07 -5.81 3.50
N SER A 318 -18.14 -5.28 2.87
CA SER A 318 -19.16 -6.08 2.16
C SER A 318 -18.84 -6.29 0.66
N ALA A 319 -17.69 -5.83 0.17
CA ALA A 319 -17.37 -5.84 -1.27
C ALA A 319 -16.63 -7.10 -1.73
N GLY A 320 -16.47 -8.10 -0.88
CA GLY A 320 -15.82 -9.35 -1.19
C GLY A 320 -16.11 -10.41 -0.13
N ARG A 321 -15.37 -11.50 -0.17
CA ARG A 321 -15.47 -12.58 0.81
C ARG A 321 -14.26 -12.61 1.72
N VAL A 322 -14.48 -12.82 3.00
CA VAL A 322 -13.43 -13.03 4.00
C VAL A 322 -13.45 -14.47 4.46
N VAL A 323 -12.29 -15.12 4.42
CA VAL A 323 -12.09 -16.54 4.76
C VAL A 323 -11.01 -16.63 5.86
N PRO A 324 -11.16 -17.51 6.85
CA PRO A 324 -10.11 -17.76 7.83
C PRO A 324 -8.77 -18.08 7.16
N GLU A 325 -7.70 -17.44 7.58
CA GLU A 325 -6.41 -17.44 6.88
C GLU A 325 -5.80 -18.84 6.68
N ALA A 326 -6.04 -19.77 7.61
CA ALA A 326 -5.47 -21.11 7.60
C ALA A 326 -6.45 -22.22 7.11
N ASP A 327 -7.72 -21.88 6.81
CA ASP A 327 -8.74 -22.86 6.48
C ASP A 327 -8.80 -23.17 4.98
N VAL A 328 -7.92 -24.09 4.53
CA VAL A 328 -7.79 -24.50 3.12
C VAL A 328 -9.11 -24.94 2.52
N ALA A 329 -9.97 -25.63 3.29
CA ALA A 329 -11.26 -26.12 2.79
C ALA A 329 -12.22 -24.98 2.48
N ARG A 330 -12.29 -23.96 3.34
CA ARG A 330 -13.09 -22.76 3.08
C ARG A 330 -12.53 -21.91 1.93
N TRP A 331 -11.22 -21.86 1.76
CA TRP A 331 -10.59 -21.23 0.60
C TRP A 331 -11.00 -21.94 -0.70
N SER A 332 -10.87 -23.26 -0.74
CA SER A 332 -11.29 -24.08 -1.88
C SER A 332 -12.78 -23.88 -2.19
N GLN A 333 -13.63 -23.91 -1.17
CA GLN A 333 -15.07 -23.70 -1.31
C GLN A 333 -15.40 -22.31 -1.86
N ALA A 334 -14.81 -21.24 -1.29
CA ALA A 334 -15.07 -19.86 -1.69
C ALA A 334 -14.63 -19.59 -3.14
N ILE A 335 -13.45 -20.09 -3.52
CA ILE A 335 -12.94 -19.98 -4.90
C ILE A 335 -13.84 -20.76 -5.84
N SER A 336 -14.14 -22.04 -5.55
CA SER A 336 -14.98 -22.91 -6.39
C SER A 336 -16.35 -22.27 -6.64
N GLN A 337 -16.99 -21.78 -5.59
CA GLN A 337 -18.31 -21.17 -5.68
C GLN A 337 -18.29 -19.95 -6.61
N LEU A 338 -17.27 -19.09 -6.50
CA LEU A 338 -17.14 -17.95 -7.40
C LEU A 338 -16.73 -18.34 -8.83
N LEU A 339 -16.04 -19.47 -9.02
CA LEU A 339 -15.78 -19.99 -10.35
C LEU A 339 -17.06 -20.51 -11.03
N ASP A 340 -17.92 -21.17 -10.27
CA ASP A 340 -19.17 -21.79 -10.76
C ASP A 340 -20.32 -20.77 -10.94
N HIS A 341 -20.31 -19.63 -10.20
CA HIS A 341 -21.40 -18.65 -10.14
C HIS A 341 -20.98 -17.26 -10.67
N PRO A 342 -20.99 -17.03 -12.00
CA PRO A 342 -20.66 -15.74 -12.59
C PRO A 342 -21.52 -14.58 -12.07
N GLU A 343 -22.82 -14.85 -11.77
CA GLU A 343 -23.74 -13.85 -11.21
C GLU A 343 -23.33 -13.34 -9.83
N GLU A 344 -22.72 -14.19 -9.01
CA GLU A 344 -22.13 -13.74 -7.73
C GLU A 344 -20.89 -12.89 -7.96
N ARG A 345 -20.05 -13.24 -8.94
CA ARG A 345 -18.90 -12.40 -9.31
C ARG A 345 -19.35 -11.02 -9.77
N ASP A 346 -20.41 -10.93 -10.57
CA ASP A 346 -20.95 -9.65 -11.04
C ASP A 346 -21.51 -8.81 -9.88
N THR A 347 -22.17 -9.45 -8.92
CA THR A 347 -22.63 -8.78 -7.69
C THR A 347 -21.45 -8.22 -6.90
N LEU A 348 -20.43 -9.02 -6.62
CA LEU A 348 -19.23 -8.60 -5.90
C LEU A 348 -18.41 -7.55 -6.69
N ARG A 349 -18.38 -7.64 -8.01
CA ARG A 349 -17.79 -6.62 -8.89
C ARG A 349 -18.42 -5.26 -8.64
N ASN A 350 -19.74 -5.16 -8.65
CA ASN A 350 -20.45 -3.89 -8.44
C ASN A 350 -20.21 -3.34 -7.03
N CYS A 351 -20.24 -4.20 -6.02
CA CYS A 351 -19.89 -3.81 -4.65
C CYS A 351 -18.44 -3.33 -4.56
N GLY A 352 -17.50 -4.00 -5.25
CA GLY A 352 -16.10 -3.65 -5.30
C GLY A 352 -15.85 -2.28 -5.95
N LEU A 353 -16.47 -2.02 -7.11
CA LEU A 353 -16.38 -0.72 -7.78
C LEU A 353 -16.89 0.42 -6.89
N SER A 354 -18.02 0.21 -6.22
CA SER A 354 -18.53 1.17 -5.23
C SER A 354 -17.57 1.35 -4.05
N ARG A 355 -16.99 0.26 -3.54
CA ARG A 355 -16.02 0.31 -2.44
C ARG A 355 -14.75 1.06 -2.82
N ALA A 356 -14.25 0.89 -4.04
CA ALA A 356 -13.05 1.58 -4.56
C ALA A 356 -13.17 3.10 -4.50
N THR A 357 -14.37 3.67 -4.69
CA THR A 357 -14.56 5.14 -4.64
C THR A 357 -14.21 5.73 -3.28
N GLN A 358 -14.38 4.97 -2.19
CA GLN A 358 -14.04 5.39 -0.83
C GLN A 358 -12.52 5.50 -0.63
N PHE A 359 -11.75 4.81 -1.46
CA PHE A 359 -10.29 4.81 -1.48
C PHE A 359 -9.72 5.54 -2.69
N SER A 360 -10.56 6.27 -3.45
CA SER A 360 -10.07 7.03 -4.59
C SER A 360 -9.06 8.09 -4.16
N THR A 361 -8.10 8.39 -5.04
CA THR A 361 -7.12 9.46 -4.81
C THR A 361 -7.80 10.77 -4.41
N ALA A 362 -8.92 11.12 -5.05
CA ALA A 362 -9.69 12.32 -4.74
C ALA A 362 -10.31 12.29 -3.33
N THR A 363 -10.94 11.17 -2.96
CA THR A 363 -11.55 11.00 -1.62
C THR A 363 -10.49 11.08 -0.51
N ILE A 364 -9.39 10.37 -0.68
CA ILE A 364 -8.32 10.39 0.32
C ILE A 364 -7.62 11.75 0.37
N ALA A 365 -7.43 12.43 -0.76
CA ALA A 365 -6.86 13.77 -0.79
C ALA A 365 -7.72 14.80 -0.03
N GLU A 366 -9.06 14.72 -0.12
CA GLU A 366 -9.92 15.60 0.68
C GLU A 366 -9.78 15.35 2.17
N GLN A 367 -9.71 14.10 2.61
CA GLN A 367 -9.43 13.76 4.01
C GLN A 367 -8.08 14.33 4.48
N TYR A 368 -7.06 14.33 3.61
CA TYR A 368 -5.77 14.98 3.90
C TYR A 368 -5.91 16.50 4.00
N ARG A 369 -6.67 17.16 3.11
CA ARG A 369 -6.94 18.60 3.15
C ARG A 369 -7.62 19.00 4.46
N GLU A 370 -8.67 18.27 4.86
CA GLU A 370 -9.37 18.46 6.13
C GLU A 370 -8.42 18.31 7.33
N TYR A 371 -7.58 17.27 7.31
CA TYR A 371 -6.63 17.05 8.37
C TYR A 371 -5.55 18.15 8.44
N TYR A 372 -5.06 18.63 7.30
CA TYR A 372 -4.09 19.71 7.25
C TYR A 372 -4.68 21.03 7.74
N ARG A 373 -5.94 21.35 7.41
CA ARG A 373 -6.66 22.50 7.96
C ARG A 373 -6.76 22.40 9.48
N TRP A 374 -7.15 21.24 9.99
CA TRP A 374 -7.20 20.99 11.42
C TRP A 374 -5.82 21.13 12.08
N LEU A 375 -4.75 20.59 11.50
CA LEU A 375 -3.39 20.74 12.02
C LEU A 375 -2.96 22.20 12.09
N ALA A 376 -3.33 23.04 11.12
CA ALA A 376 -3.00 24.45 11.08
C ALA A 376 -3.59 25.23 12.28
N THR A 377 -4.70 24.76 12.85
CA THR A 377 -5.32 25.37 14.05
C THR A 377 -4.69 24.91 15.36
N GLN A 378 -3.83 23.90 15.36
CA GLN A 378 -3.25 23.37 16.58
C GLN A 378 -2.16 24.31 17.13
N PRO A 379 -2.03 24.44 18.48
CA PRO A 379 -0.98 25.26 19.07
C PRO A 379 0.40 24.70 18.73
N LEU A 380 1.38 25.59 18.55
CA LEU A 380 2.78 25.23 18.46
C LEU A 380 3.26 24.66 19.79
N LYS A 381 4.18 23.70 19.74
CA LYS A 381 4.81 23.08 20.91
C LYS A 381 6.21 23.65 21.15
#